data_962b0d3994a3548ead62f2710649d984
#
_entry.id   962b0d3994a3548ead62f2710649d984
#
_cell.length_a   1.000
_cell.length_b   1.000
_cell.length_c   1.000
_cell.angle_alpha   90.00
_cell.angle_beta   90.00
_cell.angle_gamma   90.00
#
_symmetry.space_group_name_H-M   'P 1'
#
loop_
_entity.id
_entity.type
_entity.pdbx_description
1 polymer ?
#
loop_
_entity_poly.entity_id
_entity_poly.type
_entity_poly.pdbx_seq_one_letter_code
_entity_poly.pdbx_strand_id
1 'polypeptide(L)'
;IPLPPADPTATADIKRNECERKAANCMKQTVYGLLIPFLGTTLGTACVFFMRKQLSDAIQRILTGFAAGVMVAASVWSLLIPAMEQAAWMGKLAFLPAFSGFWIGILSLLGLDHLIPHLHAKSNQAEGPKSQLKKTTMMVLAVTLHNIPEGMAVGVVYAGVLSGSAQITATGALALSIGIAIQNFPEGAIISLPLRAEGESKERAFLGGVLSGIVEPIGAVLTILCERLVVPALPYLLSFAAGAMLYVVVEALIPEMSQGRHSNVGTVFFCGRLQRDGGTGCGTGIAHG
;
A
#
# COMPACT_ATOMS: atom_id res chain seq x y z
N ILE A 1 12.08 -60.53 6.41
CA ILE A 1 10.64 -60.35 6.25
C ILE A 1 10.45 -59.04 5.49
N PRO A 2 9.94 -59.04 4.23
CA PRO A 2 9.69 -57.81 3.50
C PRO A 2 8.56 -57.00 4.23
N LEU A 3 8.76 -55.71 4.34
CA LEU A 3 7.75 -54.80 4.87
C LEU A 3 6.51 -54.83 3.96
N PRO A 4 5.30 -54.77 4.52
CA PRO A 4 4.09 -54.72 3.70
C PRO A 4 4.11 -53.46 2.81
N PRO A 5 3.56 -53.52 1.60
CA PRO A 5 3.50 -52.35 0.71
C PRO A 5 2.69 -51.25 1.42
N ALA A 6 3.20 -50.00 1.35
CA ALA A 6 2.52 -48.85 1.92
C ALA A 6 1.11 -48.75 1.32
N ASP A 7 0.14 -48.55 2.19
CA ASP A 7 -1.27 -48.38 1.80
C ASP A 7 -1.43 -47.12 0.94
N PRO A 8 -1.81 -47.23 -0.36
CA PRO A 8 -1.98 -46.09 -1.23
C PRO A 8 -3.04 -45.07 -0.72
N THR A 9 -4.03 -45.54 0.05
CA THR A 9 -5.10 -44.70 0.57
C THR A 9 -4.59 -43.81 1.73
N ALA A 10 -3.76 -44.36 2.62
CA ALA A 10 -3.12 -43.61 3.69
C ALA A 10 -2.20 -42.49 3.16
N THR A 11 -1.47 -42.77 2.06
CA THR A 11 -0.61 -41.78 1.43
C THR A 11 -1.40 -40.67 0.74
N ALA A 12 -2.56 -40.99 0.15
CA ALA A 12 -3.45 -40.00 -0.46
C ALA A 12 -4.11 -39.09 0.59
N ASP A 13 -4.53 -39.65 1.72
CA ASP A 13 -5.12 -38.89 2.84
C ASP A 13 -4.11 -37.95 3.51
N ILE A 14 -2.86 -38.37 3.67
CA ILE A 14 -1.79 -37.51 4.19
C ILE A 14 -1.57 -36.32 3.25
N LYS A 15 -1.45 -36.55 1.94
CA LYS A 15 -1.26 -35.50 0.94
C LYS A 15 -2.45 -34.51 0.91
N ARG A 16 -3.68 -35.03 1.01
CA ARG A 16 -4.90 -34.22 1.06
C ARG A 16 -4.89 -33.32 2.30
N ASN A 17 -4.63 -33.87 3.47
CA ASN A 17 -4.56 -33.14 4.74
C ASN A 17 -3.45 -32.07 4.72
N GLU A 18 -2.31 -32.33 4.12
CA GLU A 18 -1.23 -31.36 3.93
C GLU A 18 -1.64 -30.22 2.98
N CYS A 19 -2.34 -30.53 1.89
CA CYS A 19 -2.85 -29.54 0.94
C CYS A 19 -3.90 -28.64 1.60
N GLU A 20 -4.86 -29.20 2.31
CA GLU A 20 -5.88 -28.45 3.06
C GLU A 20 -5.25 -27.56 4.14
N ARG A 21 -4.25 -28.05 4.86
CA ARG A 21 -3.51 -27.27 5.87
C ARG A 21 -2.73 -26.12 5.25
N LYS A 22 -2.08 -26.34 4.11
CA LYS A 22 -1.37 -25.27 3.36
C LYS A 22 -2.34 -24.21 2.85
N ALA A 23 -3.48 -24.63 2.28
CA ALA A 23 -4.51 -23.70 1.80
C ALA A 23 -5.10 -22.87 2.96
N ALA A 24 -5.39 -23.48 4.12
CA ALA A 24 -5.89 -22.78 5.29
C ALA A 24 -4.86 -21.77 5.85
N ASN A 25 -3.57 -22.13 5.85
CA ASN A 25 -2.50 -21.21 6.27
C ASN A 25 -2.32 -20.03 5.29
N CYS A 26 -2.39 -20.29 4.00
CA CYS A 26 -2.33 -19.28 2.96
C CYS A 26 -3.49 -18.28 3.11
N MET A 27 -4.71 -18.79 3.31
CA MET A 27 -5.90 -17.95 3.55
C MET A 27 -5.76 -17.09 4.81
N LYS A 28 -5.27 -17.64 5.92
CA LYS A 28 -5.01 -16.87 7.15
C LYS A 28 -3.98 -15.77 6.91
N GLN A 29 -2.87 -16.07 6.25
CA GLN A 29 -1.84 -15.08 5.92
C GLN A 29 -2.41 -13.97 5.03
N THR A 30 -3.26 -14.31 4.07
CA THR A 30 -3.96 -13.34 3.22
C THR A 30 -4.82 -12.41 4.06
N VAL A 31 -5.70 -12.95 4.92
CA VAL A 31 -6.57 -12.11 5.77
C VAL A 31 -5.75 -11.16 6.66
N TYR A 32 -4.68 -11.65 7.30
CA TYR A 32 -3.80 -10.78 8.08
C TYR A 32 -3.13 -9.72 7.21
N GLY A 33 -2.62 -10.11 6.04
CA GLY A 33 -1.98 -9.20 5.11
C GLY A 33 -2.89 -8.06 4.63
N LEU A 34 -4.17 -8.34 4.41
CA LEU A 34 -5.16 -7.34 4.02
C LEU A 34 -5.51 -6.38 5.16
N LEU A 35 -5.45 -6.83 6.40
CA LEU A 35 -5.80 -6.02 7.57
C LEU A 35 -4.63 -5.20 8.13
N ILE A 36 -3.40 -5.64 7.93
CA ILE A 36 -2.20 -5.00 8.47
C ILE A 36 -2.08 -3.52 8.05
N PRO A 37 -2.24 -3.13 6.78
CA PRO A 37 -2.21 -1.72 6.35
C PRO A 37 -3.24 -0.86 7.10
N PHE A 38 -4.48 -1.28 7.10
CA PHE A 38 -5.58 -0.62 7.82
C PHE A 38 -5.32 -0.47 9.32
N LEU A 39 -4.67 -1.45 9.96
CA LEU A 39 -4.25 -1.33 11.35
C LEU A 39 -3.20 -0.23 11.53
N GLY A 40 -2.30 -0.04 10.56
CA GLY A 40 -1.34 1.06 10.53
C GLY A 40 -2.05 2.42 10.58
N THR A 41 -2.96 2.67 9.64
CA THR A 41 -3.79 3.89 9.58
C THR A 41 -4.58 4.09 10.89
N THR A 42 -5.23 3.04 11.39
CA THR A 42 -6.03 3.09 12.62
C THR A 42 -5.18 3.45 13.84
N LEU A 43 -4.00 2.84 14.00
CA LEU A 43 -3.08 3.13 15.10
C LEU A 43 -2.52 4.55 15.02
N GLY A 44 -2.17 5.01 13.81
CA GLY A 44 -1.76 6.40 13.59
C GLY A 44 -2.85 7.39 13.96
N THR A 45 -4.07 7.13 13.52
CA THR A 45 -5.24 7.95 13.87
C THR A 45 -5.51 7.98 15.38
N ALA A 46 -5.26 6.88 16.09
CA ALA A 46 -5.43 6.80 17.54
C ALA A 46 -4.49 7.74 18.33
N CYS A 47 -3.45 8.28 17.70
CA CYS A 47 -2.60 9.31 18.31
C CYS A 47 -3.40 10.54 18.80
N VAL A 48 -4.56 10.83 18.22
CA VAL A 48 -5.45 11.94 18.62
C VAL A 48 -5.93 11.82 20.08
N PHE A 49 -6.01 10.63 20.64
CA PHE A 49 -6.43 10.43 22.03
C PHE A 49 -5.34 10.81 23.04
N PHE A 50 -4.07 10.64 22.65
CA PHE A 50 -2.91 10.85 23.52
C PHE A 50 -2.27 12.22 23.33
N MET A 51 -2.30 12.74 22.10
CA MET A 51 -1.69 14.03 21.77
C MET A 51 -2.66 15.19 22.05
N ARG A 52 -2.15 16.24 22.69
CA ARG A 52 -2.93 17.45 23.00
C ARG A 52 -2.67 18.59 22.01
N LYS A 53 -1.60 18.52 21.24
CA LYS A 53 -1.16 19.54 20.28
C LYS A 53 -0.93 18.89 18.92
N GLN A 54 -0.96 19.70 17.86
CA GLN A 54 -0.52 19.29 16.53
C GLN A 54 0.95 18.84 16.58
N LEU A 55 1.32 17.98 15.64
CA LEU A 55 2.73 17.62 15.42
C LEU A 55 3.52 18.89 15.08
N SER A 56 4.74 18.97 15.60
CA SER A 56 5.64 20.04 15.16
C SER A 56 5.98 19.84 13.68
N ASP A 57 6.21 20.96 12.96
CA ASP A 57 6.56 20.88 11.53
C ASP A 57 7.76 19.97 11.24
N ALA A 58 8.73 19.91 12.16
CA ALA A 58 9.88 19.01 12.03
C ALA A 58 9.47 17.54 12.07
N ILE A 59 8.65 17.15 13.06
CA ILE A 59 8.16 15.77 13.19
C ILE A 59 7.30 15.39 11.97
N GLN A 60 6.41 16.29 11.56
CA GLN A 60 5.58 16.03 10.38
C GLN A 60 6.43 15.79 9.12
N ARG A 61 7.44 16.62 8.84
CA ARG A 61 8.35 16.42 7.71
C ARG A 61 9.13 15.11 7.79
N ILE A 62 9.57 14.71 9.00
CA ILE A 62 10.24 13.43 9.22
C ILE A 62 9.30 12.28 8.84
N LEU A 63 8.07 12.31 9.37
CA LEU A 63 7.09 11.26 9.14
C LEU A 63 6.65 11.18 7.68
N THR A 64 6.37 12.33 7.05
CA THR A 64 5.99 12.39 5.63
C THR A 64 7.15 11.95 4.72
N GLY A 65 8.38 12.40 4.98
CA GLY A 65 9.56 11.95 4.23
C GLY A 65 9.83 10.45 4.39
N PHE A 66 9.66 9.93 5.60
CA PHE A 66 9.76 8.50 5.88
C PHE A 66 8.68 7.70 5.11
N ALA A 67 7.41 8.11 5.16
CA ALA A 67 6.32 7.48 4.44
C ALA A 67 6.57 7.49 2.92
N ALA A 68 6.94 8.63 2.36
CA ALA A 68 7.29 8.77 0.95
C ALA A 68 8.43 7.82 0.52
N GLY A 69 9.47 7.68 1.35
CA GLY A 69 10.57 6.74 1.09
C GLY A 69 10.13 5.28 1.07
N VAL A 70 9.26 4.86 2.00
CA VAL A 70 8.67 3.52 2.01
C VAL A 70 7.82 3.27 0.77
N MET A 71 6.96 4.23 0.40
CA MET A 71 6.09 4.12 -0.79
C MET A 71 6.91 3.97 -2.07
N VAL A 72 7.98 4.76 -2.26
CA VAL A 72 8.87 4.62 -3.42
C VAL A 72 9.54 3.25 -3.43
N ALA A 73 10.04 2.80 -2.29
CA ALA A 73 10.65 1.48 -2.17
C ALA A 73 9.64 0.36 -2.53
N ALA A 74 8.44 0.40 -1.97
CA ALA A 74 7.37 -0.56 -2.28
C ALA A 74 7.00 -0.54 -3.77
N SER A 75 6.84 0.66 -4.36
CA SER A 75 6.51 0.81 -5.78
C SER A 75 7.55 0.18 -6.69
N VAL A 76 8.84 0.31 -6.37
CA VAL A 76 9.92 -0.24 -7.20
C VAL A 76 10.12 -1.72 -6.94
N TRP A 77 10.43 -2.11 -5.69
CA TRP A 77 10.88 -3.48 -5.38
C TRP A 77 9.75 -4.47 -5.20
N SER A 78 8.59 -4.04 -4.71
CA SER A 78 7.47 -4.96 -4.49
C SER A 78 6.45 -5.00 -5.63
N LEU A 79 6.46 -4.00 -6.53
CA LEU A 79 5.47 -3.91 -7.59
C LEU A 79 6.09 -3.86 -8.99
N LEU A 80 6.96 -2.89 -9.32
CA LEU A 80 7.50 -2.74 -10.69
C LEU A 80 8.44 -3.87 -11.07
N ILE A 81 9.37 -4.26 -10.21
CA ILE A 81 10.29 -5.37 -10.50
C ILE A 81 9.51 -6.67 -10.70
N PRO A 82 8.63 -7.12 -9.79
CA PRO A 82 7.79 -8.28 -10.02
C PRO A 82 6.90 -8.19 -11.27
N ALA A 83 6.41 -7.00 -11.62
CA ALA A 83 5.64 -6.81 -12.85
C ALA A 83 6.48 -7.12 -14.11
N MET A 84 7.72 -6.67 -14.15
CA MET A 84 8.65 -6.94 -15.25
C MET A 84 9.02 -8.42 -15.31
N GLU A 85 9.26 -9.06 -14.16
CA GLU A 85 9.55 -10.49 -14.05
C GLU A 85 8.38 -11.34 -14.53
N GLN A 86 7.14 -10.97 -14.18
CA GLN A 86 5.92 -11.62 -14.66
C GLN A 86 5.76 -11.52 -16.19
N ALA A 87 6.29 -10.46 -16.80
CA ALA A 87 6.24 -10.25 -18.26
C ALA A 87 7.48 -10.78 -18.99
N ALA A 88 8.42 -11.45 -18.32
CA ALA A 88 9.69 -11.91 -18.90
C ALA A 88 9.52 -12.82 -20.15
N TRP A 89 8.40 -13.55 -20.25
CA TRP A 89 8.04 -14.36 -21.42
C TRP A 89 7.90 -13.52 -22.71
N MET A 90 7.71 -12.19 -22.63
CA MET A 90 7.65 -11.26 -23.76
C MET A 90 9.05 -10.89 -24.29
N GLY A 91 10.14 -11.36 -23.68
CA GLY A 91 11.52 -11.04 -24.07
C GLY A 91 11.79 -9.54 -24.02
N LYS A 92 12.21 -8.95 -25.16
CA LYS A 92 12.54 -7.51 -25.24
C LYS A 92 11.34 -6.57 -24.98
N LEU A 93 10.12 -7.06 -25.07
CA LEU A 93 8.89 -6.31 -24.85
C LEU A 93 8.36 -6.42 -23.42
N ALA A 94 9.07 -7.07 -22.51
CA ALA A 94 8.68 -7.25 -21.10
C ALA A 94 8.44 -5.93 -20.36
N PHE A 95 9.03 -4.83 -20.81
CA PHE A 95 8.82 -3.50 -20.23
C PHE A 95 7.45 -2.88 -20.58
N LEU A 96 6.77 -3.33 -21.66
CA LEU A 96 5.52 -2.72 -22.13
C LEU A 96 4.37 -2.80 -21.11
N PRO A 97 4.09 -3.97 -20.48
CA PRO A 97 3.10 -4.03 -19.41
C PRO A 97 3.45 -3.11 -18.24
N ALA A 98 4.72 -3.10 -17.84
CA ALA A 98 5.19 -2.23 -16.76
C ALA A 98 5.02 -0.75 -17.11
N PHE A 99 5.43 -0.34 -18.29
CA PHE A 99 5.30 1.04 -18.77
C PHE A 99 3.83 1.47 -18.89
N SER A 100 3.00 0.67 -19.56
CA SER A 100 1.60 1.03 -19.79
C SER A 100 0.78 1.04 -18.50
N GLY A 101 0.94 0.01 -17.66
CA GLY A 101 0.28 -0.05 -16.35
C GLY A 101 0.65 1.14 -15.47
N PHE A 102 1.93 1.47 -15.38
CA PHE A 102 2.45 2.60 -14.61
C PHE A 102 1.82 3.94 -15.03
N TRP A 103 1.80 4.23 -16.33
CA TRP A 103 1.18 5.46 -16.83
C TRP A 103 -0.34 5.49 -16.64
N ILE A 104 -1.03 4.36 -16.81
CA ILE A 104 -2.47 4.26 -16.53
C ILE A 104 -2.72 4.53 -15.04
N GLY A 105 -1.88 4.03 -14.13
CA GLY A 105 -1.97 4.31 -12.70
C GLY A 105 -1.86 5.80 -12.39
N ILE A 106 -0.84 6.47 -12.90
CA ILE A 106 -0.65 7.93 -12.75
C ILE A 106 -1.87 8.69 -13.27
N LEU A 107 -2.29 8.41 -14.51
CA LEU A 107 -3.39 9.13 -15.16
C LEU A 107 -4.74 8.87 -14.47
N SER A 108 -4.93 7.70 -13.88
CA SER A 108 -6.13 7.36 -13.12
C SER A 108 -6.24 8.20 -11.83
N LEU A 109 -5.13 8.34 -11.09
CA LEU A 109 -5.11 9.18 -9.89
C LEU A 109 -5.25 10.66 -10.23
N LEU A 110 -4.53 11.14 -11.24
CA LEU A 110 -4.70 12.50 -11.76
C LEU A 110 -6.17 12.77 -12.15
N GLY A 111 -6.83 11.80 -12.79
CA GLY A 111 -8.26 11.89 -13.10
C GLY A 111 -9.15 11.96 -11.87
N LEU A 112 -8.86 11.14 -10.84
CA LEU A 112 -9.59 11.16 -9.57
C LEU A 112 -9.43 12.49 -8.83
N ASP A 113 -8.23 13.05 -8.80
CA ASP A 113 -7.95 14.35 -8.20
C ASP A 113 -8.76 15.48 -8.85
N HIS A 114 -8.96 15.41 -10.18
CA HIS A 114 -9.80 16.36 -10.89
C HIS A 114 -11.31 16.13 -10.70
N LEU A 115 -11.73 14.92 -10.35
CA LEU A 115 -13.15 14.56 -10.23
C LEU A 115 -13.68 14.65 -8.80
N ILE A 116 -12.82 14.55 -7.79
CA ILE A 116 -13.23 14.50 -6.39
C ILE A 116 -12.75 15.77 -5.67
N PRO A 117 -13.66 16.54 -5.02
CA PRO A 117 -13.26 17.69 -4.25
C PRO A 117 -12.52 17.24 -2.98
N HIS A 118 -11.25 17.61 -2.86
CA HIS A 118 -10.40 17.25 -1.72
C HIS A 118 -9.49 18.41 -1.30
N LEU A 119 -8.87 18.29 -0.14
CA LEU A 119 -8.01 19.32 0.45
C LEU A 119 -6.87 18.69 1.22
N HIS A 120 -5.66 19.04 0.88
CA HIS A 120 -4.48 18.64 1.65
C HIS A 120 -4.37 19.41 2.97
N ALA A 121 -3.83 18.76 4.02
CA ALA A 121 -3.87 19.22 5.41
C ALA A 121 -3.32 20.64 5.63
N LYS A 122 -2.37 21.09 4.82
CA LYS A 122 -1.75 22.43 4.90
C LYS A 122 -2.11 23.36 3.74
N SER A 123 -2.93 22.90 2.79
CA SER A 123 -3.44 23.73 1.70
C SER A 123 -4.65 24.55 2.16
N ASN A 124 -4.73 25.79 1.69
CA ASN A 124 -5.94 26.61 1.84
C ASN A 124 -6.77 26.61 0.54
N GLN A 125 -6.31 25.95 -0.49
CA GLN A 125 -7.00 25.83 -1.78
C GLN A 125 -7.48 24.40 -1.94
N ALA A 126 -8.80 24.24 -2.09
CA ALA A 126 -9.39 22.96 -2.41
C ALA A 126 -9.13 22.61 -3.87
N GLU A 127 -8.82 21.35 -4.12
CA GLU A 127 -8.63 20.79 -5.45
C GLU A 127 -9.88 20.06 -5.93
N GLY A 128 -9.99 19.82 -7.25
CA GLY A 128 -11.17 19.23 -7.86
C GLY A 128 -12.34 20.20 -8.07
N PRO A 129 -13.57 19.70 -8.25
CA PRO A 129 -14.75 20.52 -8.50
C PRO A 129 -15.11 21.39 -7.31
N LYS A 130 -15.64 22.59 -7.57
CA LYS A 130 -16.16 23.47 -6.49
C LYS A 130 -17.21 22.72 -5.68
N SER A 131 -17.00 22.63 -4.38
CA SER A 131 -17.86 21.89 -3.45
C SER A 131 -18.19 22.74 -2.22
N GLN A 132 -19.37 22.48 -1.64
CA GLN A 132 -19.79 23.05 -0.35
C GLN A 132 -19.45 22.09 0.83
N LEU A 133 -18.63 21.06 0.59
CA LEU A 133 -18.19 20.16 1.64
C LEU A 133 -17.35 20.88 2.69
N LYS A 134 -17.49 20.45 3.93
CA LYS A 134 -16.66 20.98 5.03
C LYS A 134 -15.19 20.69 4.74
N LYS A 135 -14.30 21.60 5.16
CA LYS A 135 -12.85 21.43 5.06
C LYS A 135 -12.39 20.08 5.63
N THR A 136 -12.92 19.69 6.80
CA THR A 136 -12.64 18.40 7.43
C THR A 136 -13.00 17.20 6.55
N THR A 137 -14.14 17.25 5.85
CA THR A 137 -14.56 16.18 4.92
C THR A 137 -13.63 16.09 3.71
N MET A 138 -13.23 17.23 3.14
CA MET A 138 -12.29 17.25 2.00
C MET A 138 -10.90 16.72 2.39
N MET A 139 -10.45 16.97 3.63
CA MET A 139 -9.20 16.38 4.15
C MET A 139 -9.29 14.86 4.28
N VAL A 140 -10.42 14.32 4.78
CA VAL A 140 -10.65 12.88 4.83
C VAL A 140 -10.66 12.27 3.44
N LEU A 141 -11.31 12.94 2.46
CA LEU A 141 -11.35 12.48 1.07
C LEU A 141 -9.95 12.44 0.43
N ALA A 142 -9.08 13.42 0.69
CA ALA A 142 -7.71 13.43 0.19
C ALA A 142 -6.97 12.13 0.58
N VAL A 143 -6.96 11.77 1.87
CA VAL A 143 -6.29 10.55 2.33
C VAL A 143 -7.01 9.28 1.84
N THR A 144 -8.35 9.31 1.75
CA THR A 144 -9.10 8.18 1.18
C THR A 144 -8.66 7.87 -0.25
N LEU A 145 -8.43 8.91 -1.08
CA LEU A 145 -7.93 8.75 -2.45
C LEU A 145 -6.55 8.09 -2.50
N HIS A 146 -5.69 8.44 -1.56
CA HIS A 146 -4.35 7.86 -1.45
C HIS A 146 -4.39 6.39 -1.02
N ASN A 147 -5.31 6.01 -0.13
CA ASN A 147 -5.43 4.66 0.40
C ASN A 147 -6.04 3.65 -0.60
N ILE A 148 -6.74 4.12 -1.65
CA ILE A 148 -7.30 3.23 -2.69
C ILE A 148 -6.20 2.46 -3.43
N PRO A 149 -5.16 3.10 -4.02
CA PRO A 149 -4.07 2.39 -4.67
C PRO A 149 -3.32 1.42 -3.75
N GLU A 150 -3.18 1.75 -2.48
CA GLU A 150 -2.51 0.91 -1.50
C GLU A 150 -3.28 -0.38 -1.25
N GLY A 151 -4.59 -0.28 -1.03
CA GLY A 151 -5.46 -1.43 -0.91
C GLY A 151 -5.44 -2.30 -2.18
N MET A 152 -5.49 -1.68 -3.36
CA MET A 152 -5.38 -2.40 -4.64
C MET A 152 -4.03 -3.10 -4.78
N ALA A 153 -2.91 -2.46 -4.43
CA ALA A 153 -1.58 -3.05 -4.47
C ALA A 153 -1.49 -4.32 -3.64
N VAL A 154 -1.97 -4.26 -2.38
CA VAL A 154 -2.05 -5.44 -1.51
C VAL A 154 -2.93 -6.52 -2.13
N GLY A 155 -4.10 -6.16 -2.64
CA GLY A 155 -5.03 -7.09 -3.28
C GLY A 155 -4.42 -7.80 -4.49
N VAL A 156 -3.74 -7.08 -5.39
CA VAL A 156 -3.07 -7.64 -6.58
C VAL A 156 -1.97 -8.62 -6.18
N VAL A 157 -1.13 -8.26 -5.20
CA VAL A 157 -0.04 -9.12 -4.74
C VAL A 157 -0.59 -10.39 -4.08
N TYR A 158 -1.61 -10.29 -3.23
CA TYR A 158 -2.22 -11.49 -2.63
C TYR A 158 -3.03 -12.33 -3.63
N ALA A 159 -3.64 -11.74 -4.64
CA ALA A 159 -4.22 -12.51 -5.76
C ALA A 159 -3.13 -13.32 -6.49
N GLY A 160 -1.95 -12.74 -6.71
CA GLY A 160 -0.79 -13.45 -7.26
C GLY A 160 -0.33 -14.60 -6.36
N VAL A 161 -0.26 -14.42 -5.05
CA VAL A 161 0.07 -15.51 -4.09
C VAL A 161 -0.96 -16.63 -4.16
N LEU A 162 -2.24 -16.29 -4.12
CA LEU A 162 -3.35 -17.27 -4.12
C LEU A 162 -3.42 -18.06 -5.44
N SER A 163 -3.06 -17.41 -6.57
CA SER A 163 -2.97 -18.07 -7.87
C SER A 163 -1.72 -18.94 -8.05
N GLY A 164 -0.80 -18.94 -7.07
CA GLY A 164 0.44 -19.73 -7.16
C GLY A 164 1.48 -19.14 -8.11
N SER A 165 1.47 -17.83 -8.34
CA SER A 165 2.49 -17.16 -9.14
C SER A 165 3.90 -17.38 -8.57
N ALA A 166 4.82 -17.87 -9.40
CA ALA A 166 6.19 -18.18 -8.96
C ALA A 166 7.00 -16.95 -8.55
N GLN A 167 6.66 -15.78 -9.08
CA GLN A 167 7.38 -14.53 -8.86
C GLN A 167 6.88 -13.76 -7.61
N ILE A 168 5.71 -14.15 -7.06
CA ILE A 168 5.11 -13.47 -5.91
C ILE A 168 5.05 -14.43 -4.73
N THR A 169 5.89 -14.21 -3.73
CA THR A 169 5.95 -15.04 -2.53
C THR A 169 5.05 -14.50 -1.42
N ALA A 170 4.52 -15.38 -0.58
CA ALA A 170 3.73 -14.98 0.59
C ALA A 170 4.53 -14.09 1.57
N THR A 171 5.84 -14.31 1.69
CA THR A 171 6.74 -13.47 2.49
C THR A 171 6.90 -12.08 1.89
N GLY A 172 7.02 -11.97 0.56
CA GLY A 172 7.05 -10.70 -0.16
C GLY A 172 5.74 -9.92 -0.01
N ALA A 173 4.60 -10.62 -0.13
CA ALA A 173 3.28 -10.04 0.09
C ALA A 173 3.12 -9.48 1.52
N LEU A 174 3.55 -10.25 2.53
CA LEU A 174 3.53 -9.80 3.92
C LEU A 174 4.48 -8.61 4.15
N ALA A 175 5.65 -8.62 3.56
CA ALA A 175 6.61 -7.51 3.64
C ALA A 175 6.02 -6.22 3.05
N LEU A 176 5.32 -6.30 1.90
CA LEU A 176 4.58 -5.18 1.33
C LEU A 176 3.51 -4.67 2.29
N SER A 177 2.67 -5.55 2.84
CA SER A 177 1.62 -5.17 3.80
C SER A 177 2.19 -4.47 5.04
N ILE A 178 3.29 -4.97 5.59
CA ILE A 178 3.98 -4.35 6.74
C ILE A 178 4.58 -2.99 6.33
N GLY A 179 5.19 -2.90 5.15
CA GLY A 179 5.73 -1.65 4.62
C GLY A 179 4.64 -0.58 4.51
N ILE A 180 3.49 -0.92 3.93
CA ILE A 180 2.33 -0.03 3.83
C ILE A 180 1.80 0.34 5.23
N ALA A 181 1.68 -0.61 6.16
CA ALA A 181 1.24 -0.30 7.52
C ALA A 181 2.17 0.70 8.25
N ILE A 182 3.47 0.58 8.04
CA ILE A 182 4.46 1.48 8.63
C ILE A 182 4.32 2.90 8.11
N GLN A 183 4.03 3.09 6.80
CA GLN A 183 3.79 4.42 6.23
C GLN A 183 2.41 4.97 6.60
N ASN A 184 1.40 4.13 6.69
CA ASN A 184 0.03 4.50 7.04
C ASN A 184 -0.09 4.99 8.49
N PHE A 185 0.80 4.57 9.38
CA PHE A 185 0.82 5.09 10.76
C PHE A 185 1.05 6.62 10.81
N PRO A 186 2.10 7.19 10.19
CA PRO A 186 2.23 8.62 10.02
C PRO A 186 1.01 9.28 9.36
N GLU A 187 0.49 8.69 8.31
CA GLU A 187 -0.65 9.25 7.56
C GLU A 187 -1.92 9.35 8.42
N GLY A 188 -2.24 8.31 9.19
CA GLY A 188 -3.34 8.35 10.14
C GLY A 188 -3.18 9.47 11.20
N ALA A 189 -1.97 9.72 11.67
CA ALA A 189 -1.69 10.82 12.59
C ALA A 189 -1.82 12.19 11.91
N ILE A 190 -1.31 12.31 10.68
CA ILE A 190 -1.36 13.54 9.88
C ILE A 190 -2.80 13.95 9.57
N ILE A 191 -3.74 13.02 9.41
CA ILE A 191 -5.15 13.36 9.19
C ILE A 191 -5.89 13.66 10.50
N SER A 192 -5.73 12.83 11.53
CA SER A 192 -6.54 12.94 12.75
C SER A 192 -6.21 14.18 13.59
N LEU A 193 -4.96 14.59 13.63
CA LEU A 193 -4.53 15.76 14.42
C LEU A 193 -5.00 17.10 13.84
N PRO A 194 -4.93 17.36 12.51
CA PRO A 194 -5.55 18.54 11.91
C PRO A 194 -7.07 18.55 12.05
N LEU A 195 -7.76 17.41 11.88
CA LEU A 195 -9.21 17.34 12.13
C LEU A 195 -9.56 17.79 13.53
N ARG A 196 -8.78 17.37 14.51
CA ARG A 196 -8.93 17.83 15.91
C ARG A 196 -8.67 19.32 16.06
N ALA A 197 -7.69 19.87 15.35
CA ALA A 197 -7.35 21.30 15.38
C ALA A 197 -8.43 22.18 14.75
N GLU A 198 -9.12 21.69 13.73
CA GLU A 198 -10.28 22.34 13.10
C GLU A 198 -11.55 22.28 13.98
N GLY A 199 -11.46 21.76 15.22
CA GLY A 199 -12.54 21.77 16.20
C GLY A 199 -13.35 20.48 16.30
N GLU A 200 -13.03 19.43 15.52
CA GLU A 200 -13.71 18.14 15.65
C GLU A 200 -13.41 17.49 17.02
N SER A 201 -14.35 16.68 17.54
CA SER A 201 -14.09 15.89 18.74
C SER A 201 -13.02 14.82 18.45
N LYS A 202 -12.36 14.29 19.51
CA LYS A 202 -11.34 13.25 19.35
C LYS A 202 -11.92 12.01 18.66
N GLU A 203 -13.13 11.64 19.02
CA GLU A 203 -13.85 10.49 18.48
C GLU A 203 -14.16 10.68 16.99
N ARG A 204 -14.61 11.89 16.60
CA ARG A 204 -14.87 12.21 15.18
C ARG A 204 -13.59 12.27 14.36
N ALA A 205 -12.53 12.85 14.89
CA ALA A 205 -11.24 12.89 14.25
C ALA A 205 -10.66 11.47 14.07
N PHE A 206 -10.77 10.61 15.09
CA PHE A 206 -10.41 9.19 15.01
C PHE A 206 -11.24 8.47 13.96
N LEU A 207 -12.58 8.60 14.02
CA LEU A 207 -13.48 7.94 13.07
C LEU A 207 -13.22 8.39 11.62
N GLY A 208 -12.92 9.68 11.41
CA GLY A 208 -12.56 10.21 10.09
C GLY A 208 -11.35 9.52 9.49
N GLY A 209 -10.29 9.31 10.28
CA GLY A 209 -9.12 8.59 9.82
C GLY A 209 -9.36 7.07 9.66
N VAL A 210 -10.12 6.44 10.55
CA VAL A 210 -10.52 5.03 10.36
C VAL A 210 -11.32 4.84 9.08
N LEU A 211 -12.26 5.74 8.78
CA LEU A 211 -13.06 5.71 7.55
C LEU A 211 -12.20 5.95 6.29
N SER A 212 -11.16 6.79 6.38
CA SER A 212 -10.23 6.93 5.24
C SER A 212 -9.41 5.68 4.99
N GLY A 213 -9.07 4.91 6.03
CA GLY A 213 -8.30 3.67 5.90
C GLY A 213 -9.12 2.44 5.52
N ILE A 214 -10.45 2.42 5.77
CA ILE A 214 -11.29 1.23 5.51
C ILE A 214 -11.33 0.85 4.02
N VAL A 215 -11.03 1.78 3.11
CA VAL A 215 -10.97 1.52 1.67
C VAL A 215 -9.81 0.59 1.29
N GLU A 216 -8.77 0.48 2.12
CA GLU A 216 -7.64 -0.41 1.89
C GLU A 216 -8.08 -1.89 1.90
N PRO A 217 -8.64 -2.45 3.00
CA PRO A 217 -9.10 -3.83 2.99
C PRO A 217 -10.27 -4.05 2.03
N ILE A 218 -11.14 -3.06 1.81
CA ILE A 218 -12.21 -3.16 0.81
C ILE A 218 -11.62 -3.27 -0.59
N GLY A 219 -10.70 -2.40 -0.98
CA GLY A 219 -10.02 -2.43 -2.28
C GLY A 219 -9.26 -3.74 -2.49
N ALA A 220 -8.55 -4.22 -1.46
CA ALA A 220 -7.83 -5.47 -1.52
C ALA A 220 -8.77 -6.68 -1.72
N VAL A 221 -9.87 -6.75 -0.97
CA VAL A 221 -10.87 -7.83 -1.12
C VAL A 221 -11.51 -7.80 -2.50
N LEU A 222 -11.93 -6.61 -2.97
CA LEU A 222 -12.52 -6.47 -4.31
C LEU A 222 -11.54 -6.92 -5.41
N THR A 223 -10.26 -6.58 -5.26
CA THR A 223 -9.22 -7.00 -6.20
C THR A 223 -9.06 -8.52 -6.21
N ILE A 224 -9.06 -9.18 -5.04
CA ILE A 224 -8.98 -10.64 -4.94
C ILE A 224 -10.24 -11.31 -5.50
N LEU A 225 -11.42 -10.76 -5.25
CA LEU A 225 -12.67 -11.29 -5.82
C LEU A 225 -12.68 -11.22 -7.35
N CYS A 226 -11.94 -10.29 -7.93
CA CYS A 226 -11.73 -10.19 -9.38
C CYS A 226 -10.56 -11.04 -9.89
N GLU A 227 -10.08 -12.05 -9.15
CA GLU A 227 -8.89 -12.87 -9.45
C GLU A 227 -8.83 -13.34 -10.91
N ARG A 228 -9.95 -13.79 -11.50
CA ARG A 228 -10.01 -14.23 -12.89
C ARG A 228 -9.58 -13.17 -13.90
N LEU A 229 -9.77 -11.90 -13.59
CA LEU A 229 -9.34 -10.76 -14.39
C LEU A 229 -7.95 -10.27 -13.97
N VAL A 230 -7.66 -10.33 -12.67
CA VAL A 230 -6.43 -9.83 -12.06
C VAL A 230 -5.23 -10.70 -12.44
N VAL A 231 -5.34 -12.02 -12.34
CA VAL A 231 -4.20 -12.93 -12.57
C VAL A 231 -3.63 -12.82 -13.99
N PRO A 232 -4.42 -12.84 -15.07
CA PRO A 232 -3.89 -12.64 -16.42
C PRO A 232 -3.29 -11.25 -16.66
N ALA A 233 -3.75 -10.24 -15.89
CA ALA A 233 -3.34 -8.85 -16.01
C ALA A 233 -2.31 -8.43 -14.94
N LEU A 234 -1.76 -9.37 -14.17
CA LEU A 234 -0.83 -9.10 -13.06
C LEU A 234 0.27 -8.09 -13.39
N PRO A 235 1.03 -8.21 -14.51
CA PRO A 235 2.09 -7.25 -14.84
C PRO A 235 1.57 -5.81 -14.97
N TYR A 236 0.39 -5.64 -15.58
CA TYR A 236 -0.25 -4.34 -15.74
C TYR A 236 -0.76 -3.79 -14.43
N LEU A 237 -1.40 -4.62 -13.60
CA LEU A 237 -2.02 -4.19 -12.34
C LEU A 237 -0.99 -3.90 -11.24
N LEU A 238 0.09 -4.67 -11.16
CA LEU A 238 1.23 -4.36 -10.29
C LEU A 238 1.84 -3.01 -10.65
N SER A 239 2.06 -2.78 -11.94
CA SER A 239 2.62 -1.52 -12.42
C SER A 239 1.64 -0.35 -12.29
N PHE A 240 0.35 -0.60 -12.47
CA PHE A 240 -0.71 0.37 -12.21
C PHE A 240 -0.67 0.85 -10.75
N ALA A 241 -0.64 -0.08 -9.80
CA ALA A 241 -0.56 0.25 -8.39
C ALA A 241 0.73 1.04 -8.07
N ALA A 242 1.87 0.64 -8.65
CA ALA A 242 3.13 1.37 -8.49
C ALA A 242 3.06 2.79 -9.04
N GLY A 243 2.46 3.00 -10.21
CA GLY A 243 2.29 4.32 -10.82
C GLY A 243 1.36 5.21 -10.00
N ALA A 244 0.25 4.66 -9.52
CA ALA A 244 -0.68 5.37 -8.67
C ALA A 244 -0.04 5.78 -7.32
N MET A 245 0.69 4.87 -6.66
CA MET A 245 1.42 5.18 -5.43
C MET A 245 2.49 6.24 -5.65
N LEU A 246 3.23 6.16 -6.76
CA LEU A 246 4.27 7.14 -7.06
C LEU A 246 3.69 8.52 -7.39
N TYR A 247 2.51 8.58 -8.02
CA TYR A 247 1.77 9.82 -8.19
C TYR A 247 1.50 10.50 -6.84
N VAL A 248 0.97 9.77 -5.86
CA VAL A 248 0.72 10.28 -4.50
C VAL A 248 2.00 10.80 -3.85
N VAL A 249 3.11 10.08 -4.00
CA VAL A 249 4.40 10.53 -3.45
C VAL A 249 4.81 11.89 -4.02
N VAL A 250 4.71 12.06 -5.34
CA VAL A 250 5.15 13.28 -6.02
C VAL A 250 4.18 14.43 -5.80
N GLU A 251 2.88 14.18 -5.85
CA GLU A 251 1.84 15.21 -5.76
C GLU A 251 1.61 15.68 -4.32
N ALA A 252 1.58 14.76 -3.37
CA ALA A 252 1.24 15.07 -1.99
C ALA A 252 2.44 15.04 -1.03
N LEU A 253 3.15 13.92 -0.94
CA LEU A 253 4.11 13.71 0.13
C LEU A 253 5.40 14.53 -0.04
N ILE A 254 5.95 14.63 -1.26
CA ILE A 254 7.15 15.45 -1.50
C ILE A 254 6.89 16.93 -1.25
N PRO A 255 5.82 17.55 -1.76
CA PRO A 255 5.47 18.92 -1.42
C PRO A 255 5.27 19.12 0.09
N GLU A 256 4.56 18.21 0.77
CA GLU A 256 4.31 18.32 2.21
C GLU A 256 5.60 18.25 3.06
N MET A 257 6.51 17.31 2.77
CA MET A 257 7.77 17.21 3.49
C MET A 257 8.72 18.38 3.24
N SER A 258 8.52 19.11 2.14
CA SER A 258 9.36 20.24 1.72
C SER A 258 8.82 21.61 2.14
N GLN A 259 7.59 21.69 2.69
CA GLN A 259 6.95 22.93 3.08
C GLN A 259 7.65 23.64 4.26
N GLY A 260 7.56 24.99 4.28
CA GLY A 260 8.03 25.85 5.37
C GLY A 260 9.51 26.22 5.27
N ARG A 261 10.21 26.44 6.41
CA ARG A 261 11.64 26.81 6.43
C ARG A 261 12.46 25.69 5.80
N HIS A 262 13.41 26.05 4.93
CA HIS A 262 14.30 25.09 4.29
C HIS A 262 14.94 24.15 5.32
N SER A 263 14.72 22.86 5.15
CA SER A 263 15.26 21.82 6.03
C SER A 263 15.46 20.52 5.26
N ASN A 264 16.62 19.93 5.38
CA ASN A 264 16.95 18.65 4.72
C ASN A 264 16.46 17.43 5.50
N VAL A 265 15.74 17.64 6.62
CA VAL A 265 15.36 16.55 7.53
C VAL A 265 14.44 15.55 6.82
N GLY A 266 13.37 16.02 6.15
CA GLY A 266 12.49 15.14 5.37
C GLY A 266 13.24 14.38 4.29
N THR A 267 14.12 15.05 3.54
CA THR A 267 14.94 14.45 2.49
C THR A 267 15.87 13.36 3.03
N VAL A 268 16.51 13.59 4.17
CA VAL A 268 17.39 12.58 4.80
C VAL A 268 16.62 11.33 5.21
N PHE A 269 15.43 11.49 5.81
CA PHE A 269 14.59 10.35 6.17
C PHE A 269 14.03 9.62 4.96
N PHE A 270 13.64 10.34 3.89
CA PHE A 270 13.27 9.77 2.60
C PHE A 270 14.38 8.91 2.02
N CYS A 271 15.58 9.47 1.84
CA CYS A 271 16.72 8.75 1.25
C CYS A 271 17.20 7.60 2.13
N GLY A 272 17.25 7.79 3.45
CA GLY A 272 17.67 6.76 4.39
C GLY A 272 16.75 5.55 4.39
N ARG A 273 15.44 5.78 4.23
CA ARG A 273 14.46 4.70 4.14
C ARG A 273 14.53 3.98 2.81
N LEU A 274 14.59 4.72 1.72
CA LEU A 274 14.73 4.18 0.37
C LEU A 274 15.95 3.24 0.26
N GLN A 275 17.10 3.64 0.82
CA GLN A 275 18.32 2.83 0.80
C GLN A 275 18.16 1.54 1.63
N ARG A 276 17.53 1.62 2.80
CA ARG A 276 17.35 0.46 3.68
C ARG A 276 16.45 -0.61 3.04
N ASP A 277 15.34 -0.21 2.46
CA ASP A 277 14.39 -1.13 1.85
C ASP A 277 14.90 -1.68 0.51
N GLY A 278 15.62 -0.86 -0.27
CA GLY A 278 16.33 -1.31 -1.47
C GLY A 278 17.42 -2.34 -1.17
N GLY A 279 18.15 -2.18 -0.06
CA GLY A 279 19.14 -3.15 0.38
C GLY A 279 18.57 -4.49 0.85
N THR A 280 17.41 -4.48 1.49
CA THR A 280 16.72 -5.71 1.92
C THR A 280 16.01 -6.43 0.77
N GLY A 281 15.48 -5.68 -0.22
CA GLY A 281 14.87 -6.24 -1.43
C GLY A 281 15.90 -6.96 -2.33
N CYS A 282 17.14 -6.45 -2.40
CA CYS A 282 18.21 -7.07 -3.16
C CYS A 282 18.78 -8.33 -2.50
N GLY A 283 18.61 -8.49 -1.17
CA GLY A 283 19.14 -9.64 -0.41
C GLY A 283 18.26 -10.89 -0.43
N THR A 284 17.01 -10.79 -0.88
CA THR A 284 16.06 -11.92 -0.88
C THR A 284 15.76 -12.50 -2.26
N GLY A 285 16.32 -11.94 -3.34
CA GLY A 285 16.00 -12.31 -4.72
C GLY A 285 17.14 -12.85 -5.58
N ILE A 286 18.39 -12.89 -5.10
CA ILE A 286 19.50 -13.44 -5.91
C ILE A 286 20.14 -14.60 -5.14
N ALA A 287 19.44 -15.74 -5.12
CA ALA A 287 20.09 -17.05 -5.02
C ALA A 287 20.26 -17.54 -6.46
N HIS A 288 21.49 -17.45 -6.93
CA HIS A 288 21.92 -17.96 -8.23
C HIS A 288 21.67 -19.47 -8.34
N GLY A 289 20.97 -19.90 -9.38
CA GLY A 289 21.11 -21.20 -10.01
C GLY A 289 21.67 -20.99 -11.40
#